data_37c6ffa6138c7ce579e805af9deb4ee7
#
_entry.id   37c6ffa6138c7ce579e805af9deb4ee7
#
_cell.length_a   1.000
_cell.length_b   1.000
_cell.length_c   1.000
_cell.angle_alpha   90.00
_cell.angle_beta   90.00
_cell.angle_gamma   90.00
#
_symmetry.space_group_name_H-M   'P 1'
#
loop_
_entity.id
_entity.type
_entity.pdbx_description
1 polymer ?
#
loop_
_entity_poly.entity_id
_entity_poly.type
_entity_poly.pdbx_seq_one_letter_code
_entity_poly.pdbx_strand_id
1 'polypeptide(L)'
;IYWKHNLKIKNHFVTKENINDLIKNFKVPKNIGILSLDIDGVDFWILKEIKDLNPTIIICEFNPLFGKNKSVTVPYKKNFMRKNEHYSNLYFGASIKAFVNLLSKKGYFFIGTNSSGNNGFFIKKKFSSFIKKSIKSKKIFIGKFRESRDQKGKLNHLTKTKSLELIK
;
A
#
# COMPACT_ATOMS: atom_id res chain seq x y z
N ILE A 1 18.94 -10.54 -14.16
CA ILE A 1 17.91 -11.02 -13.23
C ILE A 1 16.98 -12.01 -13.94
N TYR A 2 16.51 -11.75 -15.17
CA TYR A 2 15.56 -12.60 -15.92
C TYR A 2 16.06 -14.02 -16.17
N TRP A 3 17.34 -14.22 -16.36
CA TRP A 3 17.96 -15.53 -16.62
C TRP A 3 18.08 -16.40 -15.36
N LYS A 4 17.91 -15.81 -14.15
CA LYS A 4 17.94 -16.55 -12.87
C LYS A 4 16.55 -16.90 -12.33
N HIS A 5 15.50 -16.24 -12.81
CA HIS A 5 14.16 -16.35 -12.21
C HIS A 5 13.10 -16.46 -13.30
N ASN A 6 12.09 -17.29 -13.07
CA ASN A 6 10.90 -17.37 -13.92
C ASN A 6 10.01 -16.13 -13.70
N LEU A 7 10.43 -15.01 -14.29
CA LEU A 7 9.79 -13.72 -14.15
C LEU A 7 8.86 -13.43 -15.31
N LYS A 8 7.58 -13.14 -15.02
CA LYS A 8 6.60 -12.67 -15.98
C LYS A 8 6.34 -11.18 -15.75
N ILE A 9 6.55 -10.36 -16.75
CA ILE A 9 6.34 -8.91 -16.70
C ILE A 9 5.39 -8.48 -17.79
N LYS A 10 4.50 -7.55 -17.45
CA LYS A 10 3.69 -6.81 -18.43
C LYS A 10 3.53 -5.36 -17.96
N ASN A 11 3.53 -4.46 -18.93
CA ASN A 11 3.23 -3.04 -18.68
C ASN A 11 1.71 -2.84 -18.76
N HIS A 12 1.08 -2.50 -17.63
CA HIS A 12 -0.34 -2.17 -17.57
C HIS A 12 -0.58 -1.06 -16.55
N PHE A 13 -1.49 -0.16 -16.88
CA PHE A 13 -2.05 0.75 -15.88
C PHE A 13 -3.11 0.01 -15.07
N VAL A 14 -2.83 -0.21 -13.78
CA VAL A 14 -3.68 -1.02 -12.90
C VAL A 14 -4.80 -0.15 -12.33
N THR A 15 -6.05 -0.60 -12.50
CA THR A 15 -7.26 0.04 -12.01
C THR A 15 -8.14 -0.95 -11.25
N LYS A 16 -9.10 -0.48 -10.46
CA LYS A 16 -10.05 -1.38 -9.79
C LYS A 16 -10.93 -2.14 -10.79
N GLU A 17 -11.14 -1.58 -11.99
CA GLU A 17 -11.94 -2.20 -13.04
C GLU A 17 -11.21 -3.36 -13.72
N ASN A 18 -9.89 -3.29 -13.84
CA ASN A 18 -9.11 -4.28 -14.61
C ASN A 18 -8.30 -5.26 -13.76
N ILE A 19 -8.11 -5.01 -12.46
CA ILE A 19 -7.20 -5.84 -11.63
C ILE A 19 -7.57 -7.33 -11.63
N ASN A 20 -8.85 -7.68 -11.53
CA ASN A 20 -9.27 -9.08 -11.51
C ASN A 20 -9.06 -9.76 -12.87
N ASP A 21 -9.29 -9.04 -13.98
CA ASP A 21 -9.00 -9.53 -15.33
C ASP A 21 -7.50 -9.70 -15.57
N LEU A 22 -6.68 -8.77 -15.08
CA LEU A 22 -5.22 -8.89 -15.12
C LEU A 22 -4.76 -10.14 -14.37
N ILE A 23 -5.24 -10.37 -13.16
CA ILE A 23 -4.94 -11.58 -12.36
C ILE A 23 -5.29 -12.84 -13.14
N LYS A 24 -6.47 -12.90 -13.76
CA LYS A 24 -6.95 -14.02 -14.56
C LYS A 24 -6.10 -14.23 -15.82
N ASN A 25 -5.85 -13.16 -16.58
CA ASN A 25 -5.11 -13.20 -17.84
C ASN A 25 -3.63 -13.60 -17.63
N PHE A 26 -3.05 -13.23 -16.50
CA PHE A 26 -1.70 -13.69 -16.09
C PHE A 26 -1.70 -15.13 -15.56
N LYS A 27 -2.87 -15.74 -15.42
CA LYS A 27 -3.02 -17.08 -14.80
C LYS A 27 -2.35 -17.13 -13.43
N VAL A 28 -2.53 -16.07 -12.61
CA VAL A 28 -1.97 -16.02 -11.26
C VAL A 28 -2.67 -17.09 -10.42
N PRO A 29 -1.94 -18.00 -9.75
CA PRO A 29 -2.55 -18.99 -8.88
C PRO A 29 -3.34 -18.32 -7.75
N LYS A 30 -4.50 -18.87 -7.40
CA LYS A 30 -5.33 -18.35 -6.30
C LYS A 30 -4.55 -18.22 -4.98
N ASN A 31 -3.79 -19.27 -4.65
CA ASN A 31 -2.97 -19.33 -3.43
C ASN A 31 -1.53 -18.97 -3.78
N ILE A 32 -1.11 -17.76 -3.43
CA ILE A 32 0.26 -17.27 -3.62
C ILE A 32 0.93 -17.00 -2.27
N GLY A 33 2.25 -17.03 -2.25
CA GLY A 33 3.03 -16.73 -1.04
C GLY A 33 2.87 -15.28 -0.62
N ILE A 34 3.17 -14.34 -1.51
CA ILE A 34 3.21 -12.91 -1.24
C ILE A 34 2.48 -12.15 -2.33
N LEU A 35 1.64 -11.20 -1.94
CA LEU A 35 1.15 -10.10 -2.75
C LEU A 35 1.79 -8.81 -2.25
N SER A 36 2.61 -8.17 -3.08
CA SER A 36 3.12 -6.82 -2.84
C SER A 36 2.39 -5.85 -3.74
N LEU A 37 1.80 -4.81 -3.16
CA LEU A 37 1.07 -3.77 -3.86
C LEU A 37 1.68 -2.42 -3.54
N ASP A 38 2.17 -1.75 -4.59
CA ASP A 38 2.81 -0.44 -4.56
C ASP A 38 2.66 0.18 -5.95
N ILE A 39 1.64 1.01 -6.13
CA ILE A 39 1.26 1.64 -7.40
C ILE A 39 1.15 3.17 -7.28
N ASP A 40 1.73 3.72 -6.22
CA ASP A 40 1.83 5.18 -6.00
C ASP A 40 0.50 5.94 -6.00
N GLY A 41 -0.59 5.32 -5.53
CA GLY A 41 -1.81 6.11 -5.57
C GLY A 41 -3.07 5.50 -4.98
N VAL A 42 -3.70 4.62 -5.72
CA VAL A 42 -5.03 4.08 -5.40
C VAL A 42 -4.98 2.66 -4.85
N ASP A 43 -3.86 2.27 -4.26
CA ASP A 43 -3.56 0.94 -3.71
C ASP A 43 -4.67 0.37 -2.84
N PHE A 44 -5.25 1.19 -1.96
CA PHE A 44 -6.36 0.80 -1.11
C PHE A 44 -7.56 0.28 -1.93
N TRP A 45 -7.89 0.96 -3.01
CA TRP A 45 -9.03 0.63 -3.85
C TRP A 45 -8.78 -0.62 -4.68
N ILE A 46 -7.56 -0.79 -5.18
CA ILE A 46 -7.14 -2.01 -5.87
C ILE A 46 -7.23 -3.20 -4.92
N LEU A 47 -6.63 -3.09 -3.73
CA LEU A 47 -6.64 -4.16 -2.74
C LEU A 47 -8.06 -4.50 -2.25
N LYS A 48 -8.93 -3.51 -2.17
CA LYS A 48 -10.36 -3.70 -1.85
C LYS A 48 -11.05 -4.54 -2.92
N GLU A 49 -10.75 -4.31 -4.21
CA GLU A 49 -11.41 -4.93 -5.36
C GLU A 49 -10.93 -6.36 -5.65
N ILE A 50 -9.69 -6.71 -5.29
CA ILE A 50 -9.16 -8.07 -5.49
C ILE A 50 -10.05 -9.10 -4.80
N LYS A 51 -10.59 -10.07 -5.60
CA LYS A 51 -11.56 -11.09 -5.15
C LYS A 51 -10.94 -12.48 -5.05
N ASP A 52 -10.25 -12.92 -6.09
CA ASP A 52 -9.89 -14.32 -6.29
C ASP A 52 -8.46 -14.68 -5.89
N LEU A 53 -7.72 -13.75 -5.30
CA LEU A 53 -6.41 -14.03 -4.72
C LEU A 53 -6.51 -14.30 -3.22
N ASN A 54 -5.69 -15.28 -2.80
CA ASN A 54 -5.61 -15.71 -1.41
C ASN A 54 -4.14 -15.77 -0.96
N PRO A 55 -3.41 -14.64 -0.98
CA PRO A 55 -2.00 -14.59 -0.58
C PRO A 55 -1.81 -14.97 0.88
N THR A 56 -0.68 -15.59 1.20
CA THR A 56 -0.30 -15.85 2.59
C THR A 56 0.09 -14.57 3.30
N ILE A 57 0.85 -13.72 2.62
CA ILE A 57 1.33 -12.41 3.11
C ILE A 57 0.88 -11.33 2.13
N ILE A 58 0.45 -10.19 2.66
CA ILE A 58 0.22 -8.98 1.89
C ILE A 58 1.17 -7.89 2.40
N ILE A 59 1.82 -7.22 1.48
CA ILE A 59 2.63 -6.02 1.70
C ILE A 59 1.95 -4.90 0.93
N CYS A 60 1.69 -3.76 1.57
CA CYS A 60 1.12 -2.60 0.88
C CYS A 60 1.75 -1.30 1.35
N GLU A 61 1.99 -0.41 0.38
CA GLU A 61 2.43 0.95 0.68
C GLU A 61 1.28 1.72 1.33
N PHE A 62 1.61 2.52 2.35
CA PHE A 62 0.68 3.45 2.98
C PHE A 62 1.28 4.85 3.05
N ASN A 63 0.42 5.86 3.03
CA ASN A 63 0.86 7.24 3.21
C ASN A 63 1.05 7.56 4.69
N PRO A 64 2.30 7.68 5.16
CA PRO A 64 2.59 7.92 6.57
C PRO A 64 2.14 9.32 7.06
N LEU A 65 1.83 10.27 6.16
CA LEU A 65 1.31 11.59 6.53
C LEU A 65 -0.01 11.49 7.29
N PHE A 66 -0.87 10.55 6.90
CA PHE A 66 -2.16 10.34 7.57
C PHE A 66 -2.04 9.76 8.99
N GLY A 67 -0.81 9.37 9.40
CA GLY A 67 -0.54 8.82 10.72
C GLY A 67 -1.13 7.42 10.94
N LYS A 68 -1.18 7.00 12.21
CA LYS A 68 -1.60 5.63 12.59
C LYS A 68 -3.05 5.52 13.09
N ASN A 69 -3.69 6.61 13.40
CA ASN A 69 -4.96 6.60 14.13
C ASN A 69 -6.19 6.80 13.22
N LYS A 70 -6.06 7.62 12.18
CA LYS A 70 -7.17 7.94 11.26
C LYS A 70 -7.27 6.90 10.15
N SER A 71 -8.50 6.51 9.79
CA SER A 71 -8.80 5.61 8.68
C SER A 71 -9.23 6.44 7.48
N VAL A 72 -8.27 6.83 6.66
CA VAL A 72 -8.47 7.73 5.52
C VAL A 72 -7.76 7.18 4.28
N THR A 73 -8.29 7.52 3.11
CA THR A 73 -7.71 7.25 1.79
C THR A 73 -8.02 8.39 0.85
N VAL A 74 -7.18 8.62 -0.15
CA VAL A 74 -7.57 9.49 -1.28
C VAL A 74 -8.78 8.89 -1.99
N PRO A 75 -9.69 9.70 -2.56
CA PRO A 75 -10.78 9.22 -3.39
C PRO A 75 -10.26 8.40 -4.58
N TYR A 76 -11.06 7.42 -5.00
CA TYR A 76 -10.70 6.67 -6.20
C TYR A 76 -10.83 7.52 -7.45
N LYS A 77 -9.80 7.45 -8.28
CA LYS A 77 -9.79 8.04 -9.61
C LYS A 77 -9.12 7.05 -10.57
N LYS A 78 -9.79 6.70 -11.66
CA LYS A 78 -9.31 5.66 -12.61
C LYS A 78 -7.93 5.98 -13.18
N ASN A 79 -7.69 7.25 -13.53
CA ASN A 79 -6.44 7.73 -14.11
C ASN A 79 -5.58 8.43 -13.07
N PHE A 80 -5.58 7.93 -11.83
CA PHE A 80 -4.80 8.53 -10.75
C PHE A 80 -3.31 8.48 -11.08
N MET A 81 -2.70 9.63 -11.09
CA MET A 81 -1.25 9.78 -11.18
C MET A 81 -0.81 10.79 -10.12
N ARG A 82 -0.08 10.34 -9.11
CA ARG A 82 0.36 11.11 -7.94
C ARG A 82 0.90 12.50 -8.30
N LYS A 83 1.74 12.58 -9.33
CA LYS A 83 2.32 13.84 -9.81
C LYS A 83 1.31 14.83 -10.43
N ASN A 84 0.16 14.32 -10.89
CA ASN A 84 -0.87 15.13 -11.52
C ASN A 84 -1.96 15.59 -10.53
N GLU A 85 -2.08 14.89 -9.39
CA GLU A 85 -3.12 15.19 -8.41
C GLU A 85 -2.75 16.37 -7.51
N HIS A 86 -1.45 16.53 -7.20
CA HIS A 86 -0.97 17.67 -6.44
C HIS A 86 0.53 17.88 -6.67
N TYR A 87 0.95 19.10 -6.88
CA TYR A 87 2.35 19.45 -7.19
C TYR A 87 3.36 18.94 -6.14
N SER A 88 2.93 18.84 -4.88
CA SER A 88 3.81 18.38 -3.79
C SER A 88 4.16 16.88 -3.85
N ASN A 89 3.47 16.09 -4.66
CA ASN A 89 3.55 14.62 -4.69
C ASN A 89 3.18 13.94 -3.35
N LEU A 90 2.49 14.63 -2.45
CA LEU A 90 2.11 14.10 -1.13
C LEU A 90 0.69 13.55 -1.09
N TYR A 91 -0.13 13.85 -2.10
CA TYR A 91 -1.53 13.44 -2.18
C TYR A 91 -1.64 12.08 -2.86
N PHE A 92 -1.59 10.98 -2.06
CA PHE A 92 -1.67 9.60 -2.56
C PHE A 92 -2.05 8.62 -1.44
N GLY A 93 -2.53 7.44 -1.85
CA GLY A 93 -2.63 6.26 -1.01
C GLY A 93 -3.65 6.35 0.12
N ALA A 94 -3.41 5.58 1.14
CA ALA A 94 -4.26 5.46 2.33
C ALA A 94 -3.41 5.41 3.61
N SER A 95 -4.06 5.64 4.75
CA SER A 95 -3.44 5.45 6.06
C SER A 95 -3.24 3.96 6.38
N ILE A 96 -2.26 3.65 7.23
CA ILE A 96 -2.09 2.27 7.72
C ILE A 96 -3.35 1.75 8.43
N LYS A 97 -4.09 2.62 9.12
CA LYS A 97 -5.35 2.25 9.79
C LYS A 97 -6.43 1.83 8.80
N ALA A 98 -6.51 2.47 7.63
CA ALA A 98 -7.46 2.08 6.57
C ALA A 98 -7.15 0.66 6.06
N PHE A 99 -5.88 0.34 5.79
CA PHE A 99 -5.47 -1.00 5.40
C PHE A 99 -5.73 -2.04 6.49
N VAL A 100 -5.45 -1.72 7.76
CA VAL A 100 -5.76 -2.61 8.88
C VAL A 100 -7.25 -2.93 8.93
N ASN A 101 -8.11 -1.93 8.79
CA ASN A 101 -9.56 -2.13 8.79
C ASN A 101 -10.03 -2.98 7.61
N LEU A 102 -9.53 -2.70 6.39
CA LEU A 102 -9.86 -3.44 5.18
C LEU A 102 -9.42 -4.90 5.28
N LEU A 103 -8.14 -5.13 5.59
CA LEU A 103 -7.55 -6.46 5.57
C LEU A 103 -7.98 -7.33 6.74
N SER A 104 -8.31 -6.72 7.88
CA SER A 104 -8.92 -7.47 8.99
C SER A 104 -10.27 -8.10 8.58
N LYS A 105 -11.09 -7.39 7.80
CA LYS A 105 -12.35 -7.91 7.23
C LYS A 105 -12.10 -9.01 6.18
N LYS A 106 -10.98 -8.92 5.44
CA LYS A 106 -10.56 -9.94 4.46
C LYS A 106 -9.84 -11.15 5.10
N GLY A 107 -9.74 -11.24 6.43
CA GLY A 107 -9.17 -12.40 7.13
C GLY A 107 -7.66 -12.32 7.37
N TYR A 108 -7.08 -11.12 7.36
CA TYR A 108 -5.65 -10.91 7.62
C TYR A 108 -5.41 -10.28 8.99
N PHE A 109 -4.23 -10.57 9.53
CA PHE A 109 -3.71 -10.02 10.77
C PHE A 109 -2.54 -9.10 10.46
N PHE A 110 -2.57 -7.88 11.00
CA PHE A 110 -1.49 -6.91 10.84
C PHE A 110 -0.29 -7.29 11.70
N ILE A 111 0.90 -7.38 11.10
CA ILE A 111 2.16 -7.75 11.77
C ILE A 111 2.89 -6.51 12.26
N GLY A 112 3.00 -5.47 11.43
CA GLY A 112 3.77 -4.27 11.69
C GLY A 112 4.11 -3.53 10.41
N THR A 113 5.02 -2.57 10.49
CA THR A 113 5.54 -1.81 9.35
C THR A 113 7.04 -2.02 9.19
N ASN A 114 7.58 -1.70 8.01
CA ASN A 114 9.02 -1.60 7.83
C ASN A 114 9.61 -0.44 8.64
N SER A 115 10.93 -0.41 8.79
CA SER A 115 11.65 0.66 9.51
C SER A 115 11.52 2.04 8.86
N SER A 116 11.36 2.09 7.53
CA SER A 116 11.07 3.33 6.78
C SER A 116 9.68 3.88 7.07
N GLY A 117 8.76 3.04 7.55
CA GLY A 117 7.42 3.45 7.97
C GLY A 117 6.49 3.86 6.83
N ASN A 118 6.60 3.19 5.69
CA ASN A 118 5.75 3.38 4.51
C ASN A 118 5.12 2.06 3.98
N ASN A 119 5.60 0.89 4.42
CA ASN A 119 5.04 -0.41 4.05
C ASN A 119 4.46 -1.14 5.27
N GLY A 120 3.23 -1.62 5.14
CA GLY A 120 2.54 -2.44 6.12
C GLY A 120 2.54 -3.92 5.73
N PHE A 121 2.75 -4.80 6.71
CA PHE A 121 2.81 -6.25 6.54
C PHE A 121 1.61 -6.92 7.19
N PHE A 122 0.97 -7.80 6.45
CA PHE A 122 -0.21 -8.54 6.89
C PHE A 122 -0.06 -10.03 6.57
N ILE A 123 -0.55 -10.88 7.45
CA ILE A 123 -0.56 -12.34 7.27
C ILE A 123 -1.96 -12.90 7.48
N LYS A 124 -2.30 -14.01 6.83
CA LYS A 124 -3.57 -14.70 7.07
C LYS A 124 -3.77 -14.97 8.57
N LYS A 125 -4.98 -14.74 9.06
CA LYS A 125 -5.32 -14.93 10.49
C LYS A 125 -4.97 -16.31 11.02
N LYS A 126 -5.09 -17.38 10.19
CA LYS A 126 -4.74 -18.75 10.58
C LYS A 126 -3.28 -18.91 11.04
N PHE A 127 -2.38 -18.03 10.59
CA PHE A 127 -0.96 -18.04 11.01
C PHE A 127 -0.66 -17.03 12.13
N SER A 128 -1.66 -16.30 12.64
CA SER A 128 -1.44 -15.22 13.61
C SER A 128 -0.91 -15.72 14.95
N SER A 129 -1.29 -16.90 15.38
CA SER A 129 -0.79 -17.51 16.63
C SER A 129 0.72 -17.78 16.57
N PHE A 130 1.20 -18.32 15.45
CA PHE A 130 2.63 -18.55 15.22
C PHE A 130 3.42 -17.24 15.27
N ILE A 131 2.94 -16.22 14.54
CA ILE A 131 3.59 -14.91 14.50
C ILE A 131 3.58 -14.22 15.88
N LYS A 132 2.48 -14.31 16.64
CA LYS A 132 2.39 -13.72 17.98
C LYS A 132 3.39 -14.33 18.97
N LYS A 133 3.72 -15.61 18.83
CA LYS A 133 4.78 -16.25 19.64
C LYS A 133 6.18 -15.73 19.28
N SER A 134 6.42 -15.46 17.99
CA SER A 134 7.72 -15.03 17.47
C SER A 134 7.98 -13.54 17.62
N ILE A 135 6.94 -12.71 17.60
CA ILE A 135 7.04 -11.24 17.69
C ILE A 135 6.52 -10.76 19.04
N LYS A 136 7.43 -10.37 19.94
CA LYS A 136 7.09 -9.87 21.29
C LYS A 136 6.25 -8.59 21.27
N SER A 137 6.40 -7.73 20.26
CA SER A 137 5.59 -6.51 20.11
C SER A 137 5.43 -6.12 18.63
N LYS A 138 4.26 -5.59 18.26
CA LYS A 138 4.05 -4.98 16.94
C LYS A 138 4.77 -3.63 16.91
N LYS A 139 5.77 -3.51 16.06
CA LYS A 139 6.43 -2.22 15.82
C LYS A 139 5.71 -1.51 14.69
N ILE A 140 5.17 -0.32 14.97
CA ILE A 140 4.54 0.56 13.98
C ILE A 140 5.43 1.78 13.84
N PHE A 141 6.25 1.78 12.81
CA PHE A 141 7.01 2.95 12.41
C PHE A 141 6.14 3.78 11.46
N ILE A 142 6.20 5.08 11.60
CA ILE A 142 5.58 6.02 10.67
C ILE A 142 6.71 6.87 10.13
N GLY A 143 6.91 6.82 8.84
CA GLY A 143 7.98 7.55 8.18
C GLY A 143 7.97 9.02 8.53
N LYS A 144 9.13 9.56 8.91
CA LYS A 144 9.31 10.96 9.29
C LYS A 144 9.70 11.84 8.10
N PHE A 145 10.48 11.26 7.20
CA PHE A 145 10.96 11.93 6.01
C PHE A 145 9.82 12.08 4.99
N ARG A 146 9.77 13.25 4.36
CA ARG A 146 8.80 13.58 3.33
C ARG A 146 9.47 14.41 2.26
N GLU A 147 9.79 13.75 1.16
CA GLU A 147 10.08 14.46 -0.05
C GLU A 147 8.81 15.09 -0.58
N SER A 148 8.81 16.39 -0.67
CA SER A 148 7.74 17.14 -1.32
C SER A 148 8.33 18.06 -2.37
N ARG A 149 7.47 18.55 -3.24
CA ARG A 149 7.88 19.53 -4.24
C ARG A 149 7.11 20.82 -4.07
N ASP A 150 7.74 21.94 -4.36
CA ASP A 150 7.07 23.23 -4.47
C ASP A 150 6.35 23.36 -5.82
N GLN A 151 5.66 24.49 -6.03
CA GLN A 151 4.94 24.75 -7.27
C GLN A 151 5.84 24.84 -8.52
N LYS A 152 7.14 25.09 -8.33
CA LYS A 152 8.15 25.10 -9.39
C LYS A 152 8.78 23.71 -9.62
N GLY A 153 8.30 22.68 -8.90
CA GLY A 153 8.81 21.32 -8.99
C GLY A 153 10.11 21.06 -8.21
N LYS A 154 10.64 22.06 -7.49
CA LYS A 154 11.86 21.93 -6.69
C LYS A 154 11.59 21.09 -5.45
N LEU A 155 12.52 20.19 -5.14
CA LEU A 155 12.47 19.35 -3.94
C LEU A 155 12.54 20.20 -2.67
N ASN A 156 11.67 19.90 -1.73
CA ASN A 156 11.70 20.47 -0.39
C ASN A 156 11.39 19.41 0.67
N HIS A 157 11.69 19.74 1.94
CA HIS A 157 11.52 18.85 3.08
C HIS A 157 10.63 19.53 4.12
N LEU A 158 9.32 19.34 3.97
CA LEU A 158 8.34 19.95 4.85
C LEU A 158 8.16 19.13 6.14
N THR A 159 7.82 19.81 7.23
CA THR A 159 7.34 19.13 8.43
C THR A 159 6.03 18.40 8.15
N LYS A 160 5.69 17.40 8.97
CA LYS A 160 4.44 16.66 8.82
C LYS A 160 3.21 17.57 8.82
N THR A 161 3.17 18.57 9.71
CA THR A 161 2.06 19.52 9.80
C THR A 161 1.91 20.31 8.50
N LYS A 162 2.98 20.95 8.03
CA LYS A 162 2.99 21.67 6.76
C LYS A 162 2.63 20.80 5.57
N SER A 163 3.11 19.54 5.54
CA SER A 163 2.75 18.58 4.49
C SER A 163 1.27 18.23 4.48
N LEU A 164 0.64 18.08 5.65
CA LEU A 164 -0.80 17.81 5.76
C LEU A 164 -1.64 19.02 5.37
N GLU A 165 -1.20 20.23 5.69
CA GLU A 165 -1.88 21.48 5.30
C GLU A 165 -1.93 21.65 3.79
N LEU A 166 -0.87 21.24 3.07
CA LEU A 166 -0.82 21.31 1.62
C LEU A 166 -1.84 20.41 0.90
N ILE A 167 -2.26 19.30 1.51
CA ILE A 167 -3.09 18.28 0.87
C ILE A 167 -4.46 18.12 1.53
N LYS A 168 -4.85 19.11 2.35
CA LYS A 168 -6.22 19.22 2.86
C LYS A 168 -7.11 19.76 1.74
#